data_ea7ec42403735e3b3badb77e7e83c9aa
#
_entry.id   ea7ec42403735e3b3badb77e7e83c9aa
#
_cell.length_a   1.000
_cell.length_b   1.000
_cell.length_c   1.000
_cell.angle_alpha   90.00
_cell.angle_beta   90.00
_cell.angle_gamma   90.00
#
_symmetry.space_group_name_H-M   'P 1'
#
loop_
_entity.id
_entity.type
_entity.pdbx_description
1 polymer ?
#
loop_
_entity_poly.entity_id
_entity_poly.type
_entity_poly.pdbx_seq_one_letter_code
_entity_poly.pdbx_strand_id
1 'polypeptide(L)'
;MSLNPINWQPHAPLQPLKLPWLDHACVEVAVLRLDLIDALISGNKWFKLDHHLAAASEANAQGVISLGGAHSNHLHALAAAGKRFDFPTVGLLRGHAQETPTTRDLQAFGMQLHWLGYGGYRARHEPDFWLPWLARYPDFYPIPEGGGGLAGASGCAELLSMARGQLGNLSWDDYHGWWLAAGTGTTLAGLVLAEAGAHPVYGAMAVPDGHGVQENVAAVLHAGTAQACRSELEWERACSRSRLTLSPDNKLSPAADSLFHLLDASRGGFAKTDPLLLDFIAASENQSGIPFEPLYTGKALLMLRDEVSAGRFVASTRLIFIHTGGLQGRRAMGL
;
A
#
# COMPACT_ATOMS: atom_id res chain seq x y z
N MET A 1 8.69 -10.48 26.90
CA MET A 1 8.91 -9.02 27.05
C MET A 1 7.94 -8.34 26.11
N SER A 2 7.32 -7.23 26.55
CA SER A 2 6.43 -6.46 25.68
C SER A 2 7.20 -5.81 24.52
N LEU A 3 6.51 -5.58 23.42
CA LEU A 3 7.04 -4.88 22.26
C LEU A 3 7.36 -3.43 22.64
N ASN A 4 8.61 -3.02 22.43
CA ASN A 4 9.03 -1.65 22.71
C ASN A 4 8.50 -0.69 21.65
N PRO A 5 8.21 0.58 22.00
CA PRO A 5 7.90 1.60 21.01
C PRO A 5 9.00 1.71 19.95
N ILE A 6 8.63 1.67 18.68
CA ILE A 6 9.57 1.78 17.56
C ILE A 6 9.61 3.24 17.13
N ASN A 7 10.79 3.84 17.20
CA ASN A 7 11.02 5.20 16.72
C ASN A 7 11.92 5.14 15.47
N TRP A 8 11.33 4.80 14.34
CA TRP A 8 11.99 4.77 13.04
C TRP A 8 11.14 5.47 11.98
N GLN A 9 11.62 6.60 11.53
CA GLN A 9 10.97 7.43 10.50
C GLN A 9 11.83 7.38 9.22
N PRO A 10 11.57 6.43 8.32
CA PRO A 10 12.31 6.32 7.07
C PRO A 10 11.98 7.47 6.14
N HIS A 11 12.96 7.89 5.34
CA HIS A 11 12.79 8.91 4.31
C HIS A 11 12.95 8.28 2.93
N ALA A 12 12.04 8.62 2.01
CA ALA A 12 12.10 8.21 0.61
C ALA A 12 12.38 9.43 -0.28
N PRO A 13 13.34 9.37 -1.21
CA PRO A 13 13.55 10.47 -2.14
C PRO A 13 12.41 10.58 -3.15
N LEU A 14 12.05 11.82 -3.49
CA LEU A 14 11.16 12.15 -4.60
C LEU A 14 12.02 12.49 -5.83
N GLN A 15 11.97 11.64 -6.87
CA GLN A 15 12.82 11.72 -8.05
C GLN A 15 11.99 11.91 -9.33
N PRO A 16 12.43 12.76 -10.30
CA PRO A 16 11.74 12.87 -11.58
C PRO A 16 11.79 11.54 -12.34
N LEU A 17 10.68 11.15 -12.94
CA LEU A 17 10.60 10.01 -13.85
C LEU A 17 10.77 10.49 -15.29
N LYS A 18 11.88 10.12 -15.92
CA LYS A 18 12.19 10.50 -17.29
C LYS A 18 11.90 9.34 -18.24
N LEU A 19 10.82 9.46 -19.00
CA LEU A 19 10.40 8.48 -20.01
C LEU A 19 9.89 9.21 -21.27
N PRO A 20 10.29 8.80 -22.48
CA PRO A 20 9.97 9.52 -23.71
C PRO A 20 8.47 9.78 -23.95
N TRP A 21 7.60 8.84 -23.51
CA TRP A 21 6.16 9.00 -23.65
C TRP A 21 5.56 10.08 -22.73
N LEU A 22 6.20 10.37 -21.57
CA LEU A 22 5.84 11.49 -20.69
C LEU A 22 6.26 12.81 -21.34
N ASP A 23 7.47 12.88 -21.84
CA ASP A 23 8.00 14.08 -22.51
C ASP A 23 7.13 14.42 -23.74
N HIS A 24 6.74 13.41 -24.52
CA HIS A 24 5.87 13.59 -25.70
C HIS A 24 4.48 14.13 -25.34
N ALA A 25 3.92 13.69 -24.22
CA ALA A 25 2.63 14.17 -23.72
C ALA A 25 2.73 15.47 -22.92
N CYS A 26 3.93 15.98 -22.66
CA CYS A 26 4.18 17.12 -21.77
C CYS A 26 3.59 16.89 -20.36
N VAL A 27 3.64 15.64 -19.85
CA VAL A 27 3.22 15.27 -18.50
C VAL A 27 4.46 15.01 -17.64
N GLU A 28 4.51 15.65 -16.49
CA GLU A 28 5.60 15.49 -15.54
C GLU A 28 5.21 14.47 -14.46
N VAL A 29 6.09 13.52 -14.18
CA VAL A 29 5.90 12.54 -13.11
C VAL A 29 7.13 12.52 -12.20
N ALA A 30 6.90 12.55 -10.90
CA ALA A 30 7.93 12.29 -9.90
C ALA A 30 7.61 11.01 -9.14
N VAL A 31 8.63 10.20 -8.88
CA VAL A 31 8.50 8.92 -8.17
C VAL A 31 8.92 9.09 -6.73
N LEU A 32 8.00 8.85 -5.79
CA LEU A 32 8.33 8.70 -4.39
C LEU A 32 8.86 7.29 -4.16
N ARG A 33 10.18 7.17 -3.95
CA ARG A 33 10.97 5.94 -3.98
C ARG A 33 10.93 5.19 -2.65
N LEU A 34 9.75 4.63 -2.29
CA LEU A 34 9.63 3.86 -1.05
C LEU A 34 10.42 2.53 -1.08
N ASP A 35 10.86 2.09 -2.25
CA ASP A 35 11.80 0.97 -2.41
C ASP A 35 13.19 1.26 -1.83
N LEU A 36 13.52 2.52 -1.58
CA LEU A 36 14.82 2.97 -1.07
C LEU A 36 14.81 3.28 0.44
N ILE A 37 13.70 3.12 1.15
CA ILE A 37 13.63 3.44 2.58
C ILE A 37 14.49 2.50 3.44
N ASP A 38 14.59 1.25 3.05
CA ASP A 38 15.42 0.23 3.71
C ASP A 38 15.63 -0.97 2.78
N ALA A 39 16.70 -1.71 2.96
CA ALA A 39 17.01 -2.87 2.16
C ALA A 39 16.07 -4.07 2.39
N LEU A 40 15.50 -4.21 3.59
CA LEU A 40 14.64 -5.32 4.00
C LEU A 40 13.20 -4.90 4.24
N ILE A 41 12.98 -3.77 4.93
CA ILE A 41 11.65 -3.20 5.20
C ILE A 41 11.34 -2.19 4.09
N SER A 42 11.22 -2.69 2.87
CA SER A 42 11.05 -1.86 1.67
C SER A 42 9.57 -1.58 1.37
N GLY A 43 9.32 -0.39 0.83
CA GLY A 43 8.03 -0.03 0.26
C GLY A 43 6.99 0.47 1.26
N ASN A 44 5.77 0.60 0.76
CA ASN A 44 4.63 1.16 1.51
C ASN A 44 4.20 0.32 2.73
N LYS A 45 4.77 -0.87 2.92
CA LYS A 45 4.34 -1.77 4.01
C LYS A 45 4.78 -1.30 5.36
N TRP A 46 5.92 -0.59 5.47
CA TRP A 46 6.32 0.05 6.72
C TRP A 46 5.25 1.03 7.21
N PHE A 47 4.84 1.95 6.37
CA PHE A 47 3.85 2.98 6.73
C PHE A 47 2.51 2.39 7.18
N LYS A 48 2.13 1.23 6.63
CA LYS A 48 0.97 0.48 7.11
C LYS A 48 1.21 -0.21 8.45
N LEU A 49 2.44 -0.68 8.69
CA LEU A 49 2.78 -1.39 9.93
C LEU A 49 2.96 -0.44 11.11
N ASP A 50 3.46 0.75 10.89
CA ASP A 50 3.89 1.69 11.94
C ASP A 50 2.80 1.92 12.99
N HIS A 51 1.61 2.35 12.59
CA HIS A 51 0.49 2.56 13.51
C HIS A 51 -0.03 1.27 14.18
N HIS A 52 0.06 0.12 13.49
CA HIS A 52 -0.26 -1.16 14.09
C HIS A 52 0.76 -1.58 15.14
N LEU A 53 2.04 -1.31 14.90
CA LEU A 53 3.12 -1.60 15.85
C LEU A 53 3.07 -0.67 17.07
N ALA A 54 2.70 0.60 16.86
CA ALA A 54 2.41 1.52 17.97
C ALA A 54 1.27 0.99 18.83
N ALA A 55 0.14 0.61 18.24
CA ALA A 55 -1.00 0.03 18.97
C ALA A 55 -0.64 -1.31 19.65
N ALA A 56 0.19 -2.15 19.04
CA ALA A 56 0.70 -3.37 19.65
C ALA A 56 1.56 -3.08 20.89
N SER A 57 2.41 -2.06 20.83
CA SER A 57 3.21 -1.60 21.97
C SER A 57 2.34 -1.06 23.10
N GLU A 58 1.36 -0.21 22.80
CA GLU A 58 0.39 0.32 23.77
C GLU A 58 -0.43 -0.78 24.43
N ALA A 59 -0.78 -1.83 23.69
CA ALA A 59 -1.45 -3.02 24.21
C ALA A 59 -0.52 -3.94 25.02
N ASN A 60 0.76 -3.61 25.18
CA ASN A 60 1.78 -4.45 25.81
C ASN A 60 1.93 -5.83 25.17
N ALA A 61 1.68 -5.94 23.86
CA ALA A 61 1.83 -7.19 23.13
C ALA A 61 3.29 -7.68 23.16
N GLN A 62 3.47 -9.00 23.19
CA GLN A 62 4.80 -9.62 23.15
C GLN A 62 5.28 -9.91 21.73
N GLY A 63 4.39 -9.86 20.76
CA GLY A 63 4.66 -10.12 19.36
C GLY A 63 3.49 -9.76 18.47
N VAL A 64 3.64 -10.03 17.20
CA VAL A 64 2.66 -9.66 16.17
C VAL A 64 2.30 -10.86 15.31
N ILE A 65 1.01 -11.05 15.05
CA ILE A 65 0.50 -12.08 14.16
C ILE A 65 -0.23 -11.43 12.98
N SER A 66 0.07 -11.86 11.77
CA SER A 66 -0.60 -11.36 10.56
C SER A 66 -0.75 -12.45 9.50
N LEU A 67 -1.36 -12.11 8.35
CA LEU A 67 -1.68 -13.07 7.31
C LEU A 67 -1.34 -12.57 5.91
N GLY A 68 -1.09 -13.52 4.99
CA GLY A 68 -0.74 -13.22 3.61
C GLY A 68 -0.50 -14.47 2.76
N GLY A 69 -0.21 -14.30 1.48
CA GLY A 69 0.20 -15.40 0.61
C GLY A 69 1.70 -15.71 0.71
N ALA A 70 2.14 -16.78 0.02
CA ALA A 70 3.54 -17.21 -0.04
C ALA A 70 4.51 -16.19 -0.70
N HIS A 71 3.97 -15.15 -1.32
CA HIS A 71 4.72 -14.04 -1.93
C HIS A 71 4.33 -12.69 -1.32
N SER A 72 3.86 -12.68 -0.06
CA SER A 72 3.34 -11.48 0.59
C SER A 72 4.44 -10.49 0.95
N ASN A 73 4.41 -9.32 0.29
CA ASN A 73 5.28 -8.20 0.65
C ASN A 73 4.99 -7.66 2.06
N HIS A 74 3.75 -7.84 2.54
CA HIS A 74 3.36 -7.43 3.89
C HIS A 74 4.01 -8.32 4.95
N LEU A 75 3.89 -9.67 4.82
CA LEU A 75 4.54 -10.59 5.75
C LEU A 75 6.08 -10.44 5.70
N HIS A 76 6.64 -10.19 4.52
CA HIS A 76 8.08 -9.93 4.38
C HIS A 76 8.51 -8.70 5.19
N ALA A 77 7.82 -7.57 5.02
CA ALA A 77 8.13 -6.36 5.78
C ALA A 77 7.92 -6.54 7.29
N LEU A 78 6.86 -7.25 7.71
CA LEU A 78 6.60 -7.55 9.12
C LEU A 78 7.70 -8.44 9.72
N ALA A 79 8.11 -9.49 9.03
CA ALA A 79 9.17 -10.39 9.50
C ALA A 79 10.52 -9.65 9.60
N ALA A 80 10.84 -8.83 8.59
CA ALA A 80 12.04 -7.99 8.61
C ALA A 80 12.01 -6.98 9.76
N ALA A 81 10.85 -6.36 10.04
CA ALA A 81 10.67 -5.47 11.18
C ALA A 81 10.86 -6.23 12.51
N GLY A 82 10.26 -7.42 12.65
CA GLY A 82 10.46 -8.27 13.83
C GLY A 82 11.91 -8.58 14.10
N LYS A 83 12.68 -8.92 13.04
CA LYS A 83 14.14 -9.15 13.16
C LYS A 83 14.92 -7.89 13.52
N ARG A 84 14.55 -6.73 12.92
CA ARG A 84 15.29 -5.47 13.11
C ARG A 84 15.04 -4.86 14.49
N PHE A 85 13.80 -4.93 14.98
CA PHE A 85 13.37 -4.29 16.21
C PHE A 85 13.16 -5.28 17.37
N ASP A 86 13.60 -6.53 17.17
CA ASP A 86 13.63 -7.60 18.17
C ASP A 86 12.29 -7.92 18.81
N PHE A 87 11.29 -8.26 17.96
CA PHE A 87 10.01 -8.77 18.42
C PHE A 87 9.55 -10.01 17.62
N PRO A 88 8.89 -10.98 18.28
CA PRO A 88 8.40 -12.19 17.63
C PRO A 88 7.29 -11.89 16.60
N THR A 89 7.33 -12.64 15.50
CA THR A 89 6.32 -12.53 14.44
C THR A 89 5.75 -13.89 14.07
N VAL A 90 4.44 -13.92 13.79
CA VAL A 90 3.72 -15.10 13.31
C VAL A 90 3.02 -14.78 11.99
N GLY A 91 3.23 -15.60 10.99
CA GLY A 91 2.61 -15.49 9.68
C GLY A 91 1.59 -16.61 9.42
N LEU A 92 0.35 -16.24 9.13
CA LEU A 92 -0.72 -17.13 8.69
C LEU A 92 -0.79 -17.14 7.17
N LEU A 93 -0.38 -18.24 6.52
CA LEU A 93 -0.18 -18.29 5.08
C LEU A 93 -1.34 -18.95 4.34
N ARG A 94 -1.70 -18.37 3.20
CA ARG A 94 -2.69 -18.92 2.28
C ARG A 94 -2.14 -20.13 1.56
N GLY A 95 -2.96 -21.20 1.46
CA GLY A 95 -2.66 -22.40 0.69
C GLY A 95 -1.90 -23.45 1.49
N HIS A 96 -1.24 -24.34 0.77
CA HIS A 96 -0.45 -25.41 1.36
C HIS A 96 1.03 -25.00 1.45
N ALA A 97 1.77 -25.71 2.30
CA ALA A 97 3.19 -25.46 2.50
C ALA A 97 3.94 -25.53 1.16
N GLN A 98 4.65 -24.46 0.84
CA GLN A 98 5.45 -24.32 -0.35
C GLN A 98 6.65 -23.44 -0.06
N GLU A 99 7.76 -23.75 -0.71
CA GLU A 99 8.97 -22.97 -0.61
C GLU A 99 9.01 -21.93 -1.73
N THR A 100 9.13 -20.67 -1.34
CA THR A 100 9.34 -19.53 -2.25
C THR A 100 10.50 -18.69 -1.73
N PRO A 101 11.10 -17.82 -2.55
CA PRO A 101 12.09 -16.87 -2.03
C PRO A 101 11.58 -16.08 -0.83
N THR A 102 10.31 -15.64 -0.87
CA THR A 102 9.67 -14.91 0.23
C THR A 102 9.55 -15.77 1.49
N THR A 103 9.04 -17.01 1.40
CA THR A 103 8.89 -17.87 2.59
C THR A 103 10.23 -18.25 3.22
N ARG A 104 11.28 -18.40 2.42
CA ARG A 104 12.64 -18.56 2.93
C ARG A 104 13.12 -17.33 3.73
N ASP A 105 12.86 -16.12 3.20
CA ASP A 105 13.18 -14.88 3.91
C ASP A 105 12.39 -14.76 5.23
N LEU A 106 11.07 -15.09 5.22
CA LEU A 106 10.26 -15.06 6.45
C LEU A 106 10.88 -15.93 7.55
N GLN A 107 11.28 -17.16 7.21
CA GLN A 107 11.92 -18.07 8.13
C GLN A 107 13.30 -17.58 8.59
N ALA A 108 14.11 -17.04 7.67
CA ALA A 108 15.42 -16.48 7.97
C ALA A 108 15.34 -15.23 8.87
N PHE A 109 14.22 -14.52 8.84
CA PHE A 109 13.93 -13.40 9.75
C PHE A 109 13.32 -13.86 11.09
N GLY A 110 13.06 -15.18 11.26
CA GLY A 110 12.57 -15.74 12.51
C GLY A 110 11.04 -15.76 12.63
N MET A 111 10.29 -15.50 11.55
CA MET A 111 8.83 -15.57 11.56
C MET A 111 8.36 -17.04 11.66
N GLN A 112 7.47 -17.31 12.60
CA GLN A 112 6.81 -18.61 12.71
C GLN A 112 5.67 -18.69 11.68
N LEU A 113 5.66 -19.74 10.85
CA LEU A 113 4.72 -19.88 9.74
C LEU A 113 3.65 -20.94 10.03
N HIS A 114 2.38 -20.60 9.74
CA HIS A 114 1.23 -21.52 9.77
C HIS A 114 0.48 -21.47 8.45
N TRP A 115 0.29 -22.63 7.83
CA TRP A 115 -0.43 -22.76 6.58
C TRP A 115 -1.90 -23.08 6.82
N LEU A 116 -2.80 -22.23 6.32
CA LEU A 116 -4.24 -22.32 6.59
C LEU A 116 -5.02 -23.14 5.56
N GLY A 117 -4.38 -23.58 4.48
CA GLY A 117 -5.12 -24.03 3.31
C GLY A 117 -5.88 -22.87 2.64
N TYR A 118 -6.60 -23.16 1.57
CA TYR A 118 -7.42 -22.13 0.89
C TYR A 118 -8.72 -21.85 1.65
N GLY A 119 -9.32 -22.89 2.27
CA GLY A 119 -10.55 -22.76 3.05
C GLY A 119 -10.35 -21.92 4.30
N GLY A 120 -9.36 -22.30 5.14
CA GLY A 120 -9.05 -21.57 6.36
C GLY A 120 -8.65 -20.12 6.11
N TYR A 121 -7.95 -19.85 4.99
CA TYR A 121 -7.62 -18.48 4.63
C TYR A 121 -8.84 -17.64 4.18
N ARG A 122 -9.84 -18.26 3.54
CA ARG A 122 -11.09 -17.56 3.20
C ARG A 122 -11.86 -17.10 4.44
N ALA A 123 -11.79 -17.87 5.52
CA ALA A 123 -12.43 -17.53 6.79
C ALA A 123 -11.87 -16.27 7.47
N ARG A 124 -10.82 -15.64 6.95
CA ARG A 124 -10.21 -14.41 7.52
C ARG A 124 -11.15 -13.22 7.62
N HIS A 125 -12.28 -13.25 6.94
CA HIS A 125 -13.33 -12.23 7.00
C HIS A 125 -14.43 -12.55 8.03
N GLU A 126 -14.41 -13.76 8.61
CA GLU A 126 -15.36 -14.17 9.65
C GLU A 126 -15.00 -13.49 10.98
N PRO A 127 -15.99 -13.08 11.79
CA PRO A 127 -15.77 -12.39 13.06
C PRO A 127 -14.87 -13.19 14.01
N ASP A 128 -14.98 -14.52 14.00
CA ASP A 128 -14.30 -15.41 14.92
C ASP A 128 -12.93 -15.91 14.42
N PHE A 129 -12.47 -15.42 13.28
CA PHE A 129 -11.22 -15.89 12.65
C PHE A 129 -10.01 -15.82 13.60
N TRP A 130 -9.91 -14.75 14.37
CA TRP A 130 -8.77 -14.54 15.24
C TRP A 130 -8.82 -15.31 16.56
N LEU A 131 -10.01 -15.78 17.00
CA LEU A 131 -10.18 -16.43 18.31
C LEU A 131 -9.23 -17.62 18.54
N PRO A 132 -9.12 -18.62 17.65
CA PRO A 132 -8.21 -19.76 17.87
C PRO A 132 -6.75 -19.35 17.83
N TRP A 133 -6.40 -18.30 17.07
CA TRP A 133 -5.03 -17.81 16.97
C TRP A 133 -4.62 -17.03 18.21
N LEU A 134 -5.50 -16.20 18.74
CA LEU A 134 -5.25 -15.46 19.99
C LEU A 134 -5.31 -16.37 21.22
N ALA A 135 -6.06 -17.49 21.18
CA ALA A 135 -5.96 -18.52 22.19
C ALA A 135 -4.58 -19.23 22.20
N ARG A 136 -3.96 -19.39 21.02
CA ARG A 136 -2.61 -19.97 20.87
C ARG A 136 -1.50 -18.98 21.13
N TYR A 137 -1.71 -17.70 20.80
CA TYR A 137 -0.78 -16.58 20.95
C TYR A 137 -1.46 -15.45 21.73
N PRO A 138 -1.74 -15.64 23.04
CA PRO A 138 -2.61 -14.73 23.79
C PRO A 138 -2.05 -13.30 23.93
N ASP A 139 -0.71 -13.16 23.88
CA ASP A 139 -0.02 -11.88 24.02
C ASP A 139 0.41 -11.29 22.65
N PHE A 140 -0.12 -11.80 21.53
CA PHE A 140 0.21 -11.29 20.20
C PHE A 140 -0.87 -10.35 19.69
N TYR A 141 -0.44 -9.26 19.04
CA TYR A 141 -1.32 -8.31 18.40
C TYR A 141 -1.66 -8.74 16.96
N PRO A 142 -2.96 -8.85 16.62
CA PRO A 142 -3.35 -9.25 15.28
C PRO A 142 -3.35 -8.05 14.32
N ILE A 143 -2.64 -8.18 13.20
CA ILE A 143 -2.67 -7.22 12.10
C ILE A 143 -3.44 -7.81 10.92
N PRO A 144 -4.44 -7.12 10.35
CA PRO A 144 -5.18 -7.57 9.18
C PRO A 144 -4.30 -7.80 7.95
N GLU A 145 -4.81 -8.56 6.97
CA GLU A 145 -4.14 -8.81 5.70
C GLU A 145 -3.63 -7.51 5.06
N GLY A 146 -2.36 -7.50 4.69
CA GLY A 146 -1.74 -6.38 4.01
C GLY A 146 -1.54 -5.13 4.87
N GLY A 147 -1.72 -5.20 6.21
CA GLY A 147 -1.72 -4.04 7.09
C GLY A 147 -2.95 -3.16 6.87
N GLY A 148 -4.12 -3.80 6.70
CA GLY A 148 -5.37 -3.11 6.36
C GLY A 148 -5.97 -2.30 7.52
N GLY A 149 -7.15 -1.74 7.24
CA GLY A 149 -7.92 -0.94 8.20
C GLY A 149 -7.43 0.50 8.35
N LEU A 150 -8.09 1.23 9.26
CA LEU A 150 -7.81 2.66 9.47
C LEU A 150 -6.40 2.89 10.00
N ALA A 151 -5.90 2.05 10.91
CA ALA A 151 -4.54 2.18 11.44
C ALA A 151 -3.49 2.16 10.31
N GLY A 152 -3.58 1.16 9.40
CA GLY A 152 -2.65 1.08 8.27
C GLY A 152 -2.81 2.23 7.26
N ALA A 153 -4.02 2.75 7.09
CA ALA A 153 -4.26 3.92 6.23
C ALA A 153 -3.70 5.20 6.86
N SER A 154 -3.89 5.39 8.16
CA SER A 154 -3.38 6.56 8.89
C SER A 154 -1.86 6.68 8.80
N GLY A 155 -1.11 5.58 8.90
CA GLY A 155 0.33 5.59 8.71
C GLY A 155 0.75 6.01 7.29
N CYS A 156 -0.07 5.71 6.27
CA CYS A 156 0.20 6.17 4.91
C CYS A 156 0.02 7.69 4.72
N ALA A 157 -0.57 8.41 5.66
CA ALA A 157 -0.68 9.87 5.58
C ALA A 157 0.69 10.56 5.60
N GLU A 158 1.71 9.96 6.19
CA GLU A 158 3.08 10.48 6.19
C GLU A 158 3.68 10.64 4.79
N LEU A 159 3.22 9.84 3.83
CA LEU A 159 3.68 9.94 2.45
C LEU A 159 3.38 11.31 1.84
N LEU A 160 2.29 11.95 2.28
CA LEU A 160 1.91 13.29 1.84
C LEU A 160 2.94 14.34 2.26
N SER A 161 3.28 14.40 3.55
CA SER A 161 4.26 15.35 4.07
C SER A 161 5.66 15.08 3.49
N MET A 162 6.01 13.80 3.33
CA MET A 162 7.29 13.38 2.75
C MET A 162 7.45 13.86 1.30
N ALA A 163 6.42 13.74 0.48
CA ALA A 163 6.46 14.21 -0.90
C ALA A 163 6.41 15.73 -0.99
N ARG A 164 5.49 16.38 -0.26
CA ARG A 164 5.35 17.85 -0.27
C ARG A 164 6.62 18.57 0.18
N GLY A 165 7.32 18.03 1.16
CA GLY A 165 8.60 18.57 1.64
C GLY A 165 9.72 18.57 0.58
N GLN A 166 9.54 17.85 -0.53
CA GLN A 166 10.54 17.71 -1.59
C GLN A 166 10.16 18.33 -2.94
N LEU A 167 8.97 18.93 -3.07
CA LEU A 167 8.50 19.51 -4.34
C LEU A 167 9.46 20.60 -4.87
N GLY A 168 10.05 21.39 -3.97
CA GLY A 168 11.02 22.42 -4.31
C GLY A 168 12.26 21.88 -5.04
N ASN A 169 12.68 20.62 -4.77
CA ASN A 169 13.79 19.97 -5.47
C ASN A 169 13.47 19.69 -6.95
N LEU A 170 12.18 19.67 -7.31
CA LEU A 170 11.68 19.49 -8.67
C LEU A 170 11.29 20.81 -9.33
N SER A 171 11.44 21.93 -8.64
CA SER A 171 10.88 23.23 -9.03
C SER A 171 9.36 23.18 -9.22
N TRP A 172 8.67 22.36 -8.42
CA TRP A 172 7.22 22.27 -8.39
C TRP A 172 6.68 23.07 -7.20
N ASP A 173 5.72 23.93 -7.46
CA ASP A 173 4.97 24.62 -6.41
C ASP A 173 3.85 23.73 -5.88
N ASP A 174 3.29 22.88 -6.78
CA ASP A 174 2.20 21.95 -6.47
C ASP A 174 2.17 20.80 -7.50
N TYR A 175 1.31 19.80 -7.25
CA TYR A 175 1.05 18.67 -8.15
C TYR A 175 -0.46 18.51 -8.37
N HIS A 176 -0.85 17.61 -9.30
CA HIS A 176 -2.24 17.49 -9.73
C HIS A 176 -2.87 16.16 -9.31
N GLY A 177 -2.11 15.25 -8.72
CA GLY A 177 -2.63 13.98 -8.23
C GLY A 177 -1.56 12.94 -7.91
N TRP A 178 -2.03 11.87 -7.28
CA TRP A 178 -1.22 10.70 -6.93
C TRP A 178 -1.51 9.54 -7.86
N TRP A 179 -0.49 8.75 -8.16
CA TRP A 179 -0.62 7.52 -8.91
C TRP A 179 0.08 6.37 -8.19
N LEU A 180 -0.63 5.26 -7.93
CA LEU A 180 -0.05 4.13 -7.23
C LEU A 180 -0.68 2.79 -7.62
N ALA A 181 0.05 1.70 -7.38
CA ALA A 181 -0.52 0.37 -7.46
C ALA A 181 -1.42 0.09 -6.25
N ALA A 182 -2.63 -0.40 -6.50
CA ALA A 182 -3.59 -0.78 -5.47
C ALA A 182 -3.76 -2.32 -5.42
N GLY A 183 -3.43 -2.92 -4.27
CA GLY A 183 -3.75 -4.32 -3.96
C GLY A 183 -4.97 -4.41 -3.06
N THR A 184 -4.86 -3.95 -1.80
CA THR A 184 -5.97 -3.87 -0.84
C THR A 184 -6.62 -2.48 -0.79
N GLY A 185 -6.08 -1.48 -1.48
CA GLY A 185 -6.58 -0.11 -1.44
C GLY A 185 -6.20 0.71 -0.19
N THR A 186 -5.58 0.11 0.83
CA THR A 186 -5.27 0.81 2.11
C THR A 186 -4.39 2.05 1.93
N THR A 187 -3.32 1.97 1.13
CA THR A 187 -2.43 3.13 0.88
C THR A 187 -3.17 4.24 0.13
N LEU A 188 -3.99 3.87 -0.85
CA LEU A 188 -4.84 4.80 -1.57
C LEU A 188 -5.80 5.52 -0.61
N ALA A 189 -6.51 4.77 0.23
CA ALA A 189 -7.43 5.34 1.20
C ALA A 189 -6.74 6.29 2.18
N GLY A 190 -5.52 5.93 2.65
CA GLY A 190 -4.73 6.80 3.52
C GLY A 190 -4.36 8.13 2.85
N LEU A 191 -3.97 8.10 1.58
CA LEU A 191 -3.70 9.32 0.81
C LEU A 191 -4.96 10.16 0.57
N VAL A 192 -6.10 9.53 0.27
CA VAL A 192 -7.38 10.24 0.12
C VAL A 192 -7.76 10.97 1.41
N LEU A 193 -7.61 10.31 2.56
CA LEU A 193 -7.85 10.94 3.86
C LEU A 193 -6.88 12.11 4.12
N ALA A 194 -5.59 11.91 3.83
CA ALA A 194 -4.56 12.93 4.04
C ALA A 194 -4.71 14.14 3.12
N GLU A 195 -5.07 13.90 1.86
CA GLU A 195 -5.32 14.97 0.87
C GLU A 195 -6.56 15.81 1.20
N ALA A 196 -7.52 15.25 1.92
CA ALA A 196 -8.76 15.92 2.30
C ALA A 196 -9.46 16.63 1.11
N GLY A 197 -9.35 16.04 -0.07
CA GLY A 197 -9.95 16.55 -1.31
C GLY A 197 -9.12 17.59 -2.07
N ALA A 198 -7.86 17.84 -1.67
CA ALA A 198 -6.99 18.77 -2.39
C ALA A 198 -6.58 18.22 -3.77
N HIS A 199 -6.19 16.93 -3.82
CA HIS A 199 -5.75 16.28 -5.05
C HIS A 199 -6.36 14.88 -5.19
N PRO A 200 -6.72 14.45 -6.41
CA PRO A 200 -7.22 13.10 -6.67
C PRO A 200 -6.12 12.04 -6.50
N VAL A 201 -6.55 10.83 -6.12
CA VAL A 201 -5.67 9.68 -5.96
C VAL A 201 -6.07 8.58 -6.95
N TYR A 202 -5.19 8.23 -7.87
CA TYR A 202 -5.39 7.20 -8.89
C TYR A 202 -4.78 5.87 -8.45
N GLY A 203 -5.59 4.84 -8.32
CA GLY A 203 -5.18 3.49 -7.96
C GLY A 203 -5.25 2.52 -9.14
N ALA A 204 -4.10 2.09 -9.63
CA ALA A 204 -3.99 1.01 -10.60
C ALA A 204 -4.14 -0.34 -9.89
N MET A 205 -5.32 -0.96 -9.98
CA MET A 205 -5.61 -2.22 -9.30
C MET A 205 -4.79 -3.36 -9.87
N ALA A 206 -3.96 -3.98 -9.03
CA ALA A 206 -3.17 -5.16 -9.39
C ALA A 206 -3.99 -6.46 -9.38
N VAL A 207 -5.21 -6.40 -8.87
CA VAL A 207 -6.19 -7.48 -8.81
C VAL A 207 -7.40 -7.13 -9.67
N PRO A 208 -8.10 -8.11 -10.26
CA PRO A 208 -9.32 -7.86 -11.04
C PRO A 208 -10.42 -7.20 -10.20
N ASP A 209 -11.38 -6.60 -10.88
CA ASP A 209 -12.62 -6.14 -10.27
C ASP A 209 -13.30 -7.25 -9.46
N GLY A 210 -13.99 -6.87 -8.39
CA GLY A 210 -14.67 -7.81 -7.50
C GLY A 210 -13.76 -8.46 -6.45
N HIS A 211 -12.49 -8.05 -6.32
CA HIS A 211 -11.58 -8.50 -5.25
C HIS A 211 -11.65 -7.65 -3.98
N GLY A 212 -12.68 -6.82 -3.82
CA GLY A 212 -12.96 -6.09 -2.59
C GLY A 212 -12.09 -4.83 -2.38
N VAL A 213 -11.39 -4.34 -3.41
CA VAL A 213 -10.54 -3.13 -3.28
C VAL A 213 -11.38 -1.90 -3.00
N GLN A 214 -12.47 -1.72 -3.76
CA GLN A 214 -13.37 -0.58 -3.62
C GLN A 214 -14.08 -0.60 -2.26
N GLU A 215 -14.54 -1.76 -1.84
CA GLU A 215 -15.20 -1.96 -0.54
C GLU A 215 -14.24 -1.67 0.62
N ASN A 216 -13.00 -2.12 0.52
CA ASN A 216 -11.97 -1.84 1.52
C ASN A 216 -11.63 -0.33 1.59
N VAL A 217 -11.52 0.34 0.45
CA VAL A 217 -11.31 1.79 0.40
C VAL A 217 -12.48 2.51 1.06
N ALA A 218 -13.72 2.17 0.68
CA ALA A 218 -14.92 2.76 1.26
C ALA A 218 -15.00 2.57 2.78
N ALA A 219 -14.71 1.35 3.27
CA ALA A 219 -14.72 1.05 4.70
C ALA A 219 -13.69 1.88 5.48
N VAL A 220 -12.47 2.04 4.94
CA VAL A 220 -11.43 2.86 5.57
C VAL A 220 -11.81 4.34 5.59
N LEU A 221 -12.33 4.88 4.47
CA LEU A 221 -12.76 6.27 4.38
C LEU A 221 -13.92 6.56 5.35
N HIS A 222 -14.86 5.62 5.48
CA HIS A 222 -15.95 5.72 6.46
C HIS A 222 -15.42 5.76 7.90
N ALA A 223 -14.51 4.84 8.24
CA ALA A 223 -13.91 4.79 9.57
C ALA A 223 -13.13 6.07 9.90
N GLY A 224 -12.37 6.61 8.94
CA GLY A 224 -11.61 7.84 9.08
C GLY A 224 -12.49 9.07 9.30
N THR A 225 -13.57 9.23 8.52
CA THR A 225 -14.54 10.31 8.71
C THR A 225 -15.26 10.19 10.07
N ALA A 226 -15.66 8.99 10.47
CA ALA A 226 -16.32 8.77 11.76
C ALA A 226 -15.40 9.08 12.96
N GLN A 227 -14.08 8.84 12.81
CA GLN A 227 -13.09 9.20 13.83
C GLN A 227 -12.87 10.71 13.90
N ALA A 228 -12.75 11.40 12.76
CA ALA A 228 -12.64 12.86 12.70
C ALA A 228 -13.86 13.56 13.31
N CYS A 229 -15.08 13.01 13.09
CA CYS A 229 -16.30 13.51 13.68
C CYS A 229 -16.41 13.32 15.20
N ARG A 230 -15.64 12.42 15.79
CA ARG A 230 -15.61 12.18 17.26
C ARG A 230 -14.60 13.06 18.00
N SER A 231 -13.61 13.60 17.32
CA SER A 231 -12.65 14.57 17.88
C SER A 231 -13.25 15.98 17.83
N GLU A 232 -13.92 16.41 18.89
CA GLU A 232 -14.79 17.61 18.95
C GLU A 232 -14.10 18.96 18.63
N LEU A 233 -12.79 19.05 18.59
CA LEU A 233 -12.04 20.30 18.38
C LEU A 233 -11.64 20.60 16.92
N GLU A 234 -11.75 19.63 16.01
CA GLU A 234 -11.41 19.80 14.57
C GLU A 234 -12.62 19.63 13.64
N TRP A 235 -13.75 19.25 14.18
CA TRP A 235 -15.00 18.96 13.46
C TRP A 235 -15.45 20.07 12.50
N GLU A 236 -15.53 21.31 12.97
CA GLU A 236 -16.01 22.43 12.11
C GLU A 236 -15.06 22.73 10.95
N ARG A 237 -13.77 22.50 11.11
CA ARG A 237 -12.76 22.69 10.05
C ARG A 237 -12.71 21.51 9.08
N ALA A 238 -12.90 20.28 9.57
CA ALA A 238 -12.88 19.07 8.74
C ALA A 238 -14.18 18.92 7.94
N CYS A 239 -15.35 19.14 8.54
CA CYS A 239 -16.63 19.03 7.86
C CYS A 239 -16.90 20.11 6.82
N SER A 240 -16.41 21.34 7.01
CA SER A 240 -16.57 22.39 6.01
C SER A 240 -15.70 22.20 4.76
N ARG A 241 -14.66 21.36 4.84
CA ARG A 241 -13.74 21.05 3.73
C ARG A 241 -13.91 19.66 3.16
N SER A 242 -14.41 18.70 3.92
CA SER A 242 -14.62 17.31 3.48
C SER A 242 -15.87 17.20 2.61
N ARG A 243 -15.70 16.99 1.33
CA ARG A 243 -16.77 16.55 0.41
C ARG A 243 -17.11 15.06 0.56
N LEU A 244 -16.60 14.40 1.59
CA LEU A 244 -16.88 13.00 1.90
C LEU A 244 -18.19 12.88 2.64
N THR A 245 -19.30 12.77 1.91
CA THR A 245 -20.59 12.34 2.44
C THR A 245 -20.86 10.92 1.97
N LEU A 246 -21.21 10.04 2.90
CA LEU A 246 -21.64 8.68 2.60
C LEU A 246 -23.16 8.61 2.68
N SER A 247 -23.76 7.84 1.77
CA SER A 247 -25.18 7.49 1.88
C SER A 247 -25.39 6.49 3.03
N PRO A 248 -26.62 6.40 3.60
CA PRO A 248 -26.95 5.41 4.63
C PRO A 248 -26.66 3.95 4.22
N ASP A 249 -26.59 3.68 2.93
CA ASP A 249 -26.34 2.34 2.35
C ASP A 249 -24.85 2.01 2.16
N ASN A 250 -23.94 2.75 2.82
CA ASN A 250 -22.50 2.57 2.71
C ASN A 250 -21.92 2.80 1.29
N LYS A 251 -22.67 3.45 0.40
CA LYS A 251 -22.19 3.84 -0.92
C LYS A 251 -21.54 5.22 -0.84
N LEU A 252 -20.38 5.34 -1.46
CA LEU A 252 -19.71 6.63 -1.63
C LEU A 252 -20.64 7.58 -2.39
N SER A 253 -20.72 8.83 -1.94
CA SER A 253 -21.51 9.84 -2.66
C SER A 253 -20.84 10.13 -4.03
N PRO A 254 -21.59 10.63 -5.03
CA PRO A 254 -21.02 11.05 -6.32
C PRO A 254 -19.88 12.06 -6.20
N ALA A 255 -19.83 12.82 -5.11
CA ALA A 255 -18.71 13.72 -4.81
C ALA A 255 -17.42 12.97 -4.42
N ALA A 256 -17.51 11.73 -3.97
CA ALA A 256 -16.34 10.89 -3.65
C ALA A 256 -15.66 10.35 -4.92
N ASP A 257 -16.38 10.18 -6.02
CA ASP A 257 -15.82 9.76 -7.32
C ASP A 257 -14.80 10.77 -7.88
N SER A 258 -14.80 12.00 -7.38
CA SER A 258 -13.79 13.01 -7.73
C SER A 258 -12.52 12.94 -6.89
N LEU A 259 -12.51 12.19 -5.77
CA LEU A 259 -11.39 12.13 -4.82
C LEU A 259 -10.41 11.01 -5.13
N PHE A 260 -10.90 9.93 -5.68
CA PHE A 260 -10.05 8.81 -6.11
C PHE A 260 -10.67 8.08 -7.31
N HIS A 261 -9.80 7.41 -8.06
CA HIS A 261 -10.15 6.60 -9.21
C HIS A 261 -9.48 5.23 -9.09
N LEU A 262 -10.24 4.16 -9.28
CA LEU A 262 -9.72 2.80 -9.37
C LEU A 262 -9.75 2.35 -10.84
N LEU A 263 -8.61 1.88 -11.33
CA LEU A 263 -8.40 1.49 -12.72
C LEU A 263 -7.92 0.04 -12.75
N ASP A 264 -8.52 -0.82 -13.56
CA ASP A 264 -8.11 -2.23 -13.65
C ASP A 264 -6.79 -2.37 -14.43
N ALA A 265 -5.71 -2.55 -13.67
CA ALA A 265 -4.38 -2.86 -14.18
C ALA A 265 -4.01 -4.34 -13.99
N SER A 266 -4.96 -5.20 -13.61
CA SER A 266 -4.70 -6.59 -13.22
C SER A 266 -4.17 -7.47 -14.34
N ARG A 267 -4.44 -7.11 -15.61
CA ARG A 267 -4.10 -7.91 -16.80
C ARG A 267 -4.68 -9.33 -16.72
N GLY A 268 -5.91 -9.42 -16.21
CA GLY A 268 -6.66 -10.67 -16.05
C GLY A 268 -6.25 -11.52 -14.86
N GLY A 269 -5.46 -11.00 -13.89
CA GLY A 269 -5.17 -11.68 -12.62
C GLY A 269 -4.00 -11.10 -11.85
N PHE A 270 -4.02 -11.31 -10.52
CA PHE A 270 -3.01 -10.75 -9.62
C PHE A 270 -1.57 -11.10 -10.01
N ALA A 271 -1.26 -12.36 -10.19
CA ALA A 271 0.10 -12.83 -10.50
C ALA A 271 0.36 -13.01 -12.00
N LYS A 272 -0.58 -12.58 -12.87
CA LYS A 272 -0.39 -12.71 -14.30
C LYS A 272 0.54 -11.63 -14.82
N THR A 273 1.51 -12.07 -15.62
CA THR A 273 2.43 -11.25 -16.40
C THR A 273 2.37 -11.71 -17.85
N ASP A 274 2.70 -10.85 -18.78
CA ASP A 274 2.82 -11.16 -20.20
C ASP A 274 4.07 -10.47 -20.79
N PRO A 275 4.52 -10.89 -21.99
CA PRO A 275 5.72 -10.34 -22.62
C PRO A 275 5.66 -8.81 -22.76
N LEU A 276 4.51 -8.23 -23.13
CA LEU A 276 4.37 -6.78 -23.27
C LEU A 276 4.67 -6.03 -21.96
N LEU A 277 4.17 -6.53 -20.83
CA LEU A 277 4.47 -5.94 -19.52
C LEU A 277 5.95 -6.05 -19.18
N LEU A 278 6.56 -7.21 -19.41
CA LEU A 278 7.98 -7.44 -19.06
C LEU A 278 8.91 -6.60 -19.95
N ASP A 279 8.65 -6.53 -21.25
CA ASP A 279 9.40 -5.70 -22.19
C ASP A 279 9.27 -4.21 -21.84
N PHE A 280 8.06 -3.78 -21.48
CA PHE A 280 7.79 -2.41 -21.06
C PHE A 280 8.55 -2.05 -19.76
N ILE A 281 8.56 -2.96 -18.77
CA ILE A 281 9.33 -2.77 -17.53
C ILE A 281 10.81 -2.64 -17.86
N ALA A 282 11.37 -3.58 -18.63
CA ALA A 282 12.79 -3.56 -18.99
C ALA A 282 13.18 -2.28 -19.74
N ALA A 283 12.38 -1.83 -20.69
CA ALA A 283 12.60 -0.58 -21.41
C ALA A 283 12.52 0.64 -20.47
N SER A 284 11.54 0.67 -19.56
CA SER A 284 11.36 1.76 -18.59
C SER A 284 12.51 1.84 -17.60
N GLU A 285 12.98 0.69 -17.09
CA GLU A 285 14.16 0.61 -16.21
C GLU A 285 15.42 1.13 -16.89
N ASN A 286 15.67 0.69 -18.13
CA ASN A 286 16.84 1.14 -18.93
C ASN A 286 16.82 2.66 -19.17
N GLN A 287 15.64 3.25 -19.35
CA GLN A 287 15.50 4.69 -19.63
C GLN A 287 15.53 5.55 -18.38
N SER A 288 14.91 5.10 -17.29
CA SER A 288 14.75 5.89 -16.06
C SER A 288 15.78 5.56 -14.96
N GLY A 289 16.42 4.40 -15.02
CA GLY A 289 17.25 3.87 -13.94
C GLY A 289 16.44 3.44 -12.70
N ILE A 290 15.11 3.39 -12.79
CA ILE A 290 14.23 3.00 -11.68
C ILE A 290 13.74 1.58 -11.90
N PRO A 291 14.08 0.61 -11.02
CA PRO A 291 13.60 -0.75 -11.14
C PRO A 291 12.11 -0.84 -10.79
N PHE A 292 11.36 -1.67 -11.52
CA PHE A 292 9.95 -1.96 -11.24
C PHE A 292 9.73 -3.46 -11.12
N GLU A 293 8.78 -3.87 -10.28
CA GLU A 293 8.40 -5.28 -10.17
C GLU A 293 7.06 -5.52 -10.92
N PRO A 294 6.86 -6.70 -11.52
CA PRO A 294 5.78 -6.90 -12.47
C PRO A 294 4.39 -7.11 -11.87
N LEU A 295 4.26 -7.28 -10.54
CA LEU A 295 2.96 -7.58 -9.91
C LEU A 295 2.16 -6.34 -9.55
N TYR A 296 2.84 -5.25 -9.18
CA TYR A 296 2.24 -3.99 -8.71
C TYR A 296 2.78 -2.79 -9.49
N THR A 297 4.03 -2.39 -9.24
CA THR A 297 4.58 -1.12 -9.73
C THR A 297 4.73 -1.10 -11.24
N GLY A 298 5.12 -2.20 -11.86
CA GLY A 298 5.21 -2.32 -13.31
C GLY A 298 3.84 -2.24 -14.00
N LYS A 299 2.82 -2.91 -13.42
CA LYS A 299 1.44 -2.80 -13.92
C LYS A 299 0.90 -1.38 -13.78
N ALA A 300 1.19 -0.74 -12.64
CA ALA A 300 0.76 0.64 -12.41
C ALA A 300 1.45 1.62 -13.37
N LEU A 301 2.73 1.42 -13.69
CA LEU A 301 3.43 2.25 -14.65
C LEU A 301 2.91 2.05 -16.08
N LEU A 302 2.62 0.82 -16.46
CA LEU A 302 2.04 0.51 -17.76
C LEU A 302 0.64 1.14 -17.92
N MET A 303 -0.20 1.04 -16.89
CA MET A 303 -1.51 1.69 -16.88
C MET A 303 -1.38 3.22 -16.95
N LEU A 304 -0.41 3.82 -16.26
CA LEU A 304 -0.16 5.26 -16.37
C LEU A 304 0.17 5.67 -17.81
N ARG A 305 1.03 4.90 -18.49
CA ARG A 305 1.34 5.14 -19.90
C ARG A 305 0.08 5.12 -20.76
N ASP A 306 -0.77 4.11 -20.56
CA ASP A 306 -1.99 3.94 -21.35
C ASP A 306 -2.97 5.10 -21.11
N GLU A 307 -3.14 5.56 -19.86
CA GLU A 307 -3.98 6.70 -19.52
C GLU A 307 -3.43 8.04 -20.05
N VAL A 308 -2.11 8.24 -20.00
CA VAL A 308 -1.45 9.41 -20.62
C VAL A 308 -1.65 9.38 -22.13
N SER A 309 -1.46 8.23 -22.76
CA SER A 309 -1.64 8.05 -24.21
C SER A 309 -3.10 8.25 -24.64
N ALA A 310 -4.05 7.91 -23.78
CA ALA A 310 -5.49 8.14 -24.01
C ALA A 310 -5.91 9.60 -23.76
N GLY A 311 -4.99 10.48 -23.35
CA GLY A 311 -5.27 11.91 -23.13
C GLY A 311 -6.01 12.22 -21.82
N ARG A 312 -5.98 11.33 -20.83
CA ARG A 312 -6.57 11.61 -19.49
C ARG A 312 -5.92 12.83 -18.82
N PHE A 313 -4.64 13.02 -19.03
CA PHE A 313 -3.86 14.09 -18.43
C PHE A 313 -3.48 15.12 -19.49
N VAL A 314 -3.84 16.38 -19.23
CA VAL A 314 -3.48 17.50 -20.11
C VAL A 314 -2.00 17.85 -19.97
N ALA A 315 -1.47 18.56 -20.95
CA ALA A 315 -0.09 19.08 -20.90
C ALA A 315 0.15 19.88 -19.59
N SER A 316 1.36 19.79 -19.07
CA SER A 316 1.78 20.37 -17.77
C SER A 316 1.13 19.73 -16.52
N THR A 317 0.42 18.60 -16.67
CA THR A 317 -0.01 17.82 -15.51
C THR A 317 1.20 17.26 -14.77
N ARG A 318 1.22 17.39 -13.44
CA ARG A 318 2.26 16.90 -12.52
C ARG A 318 1.68 15.82 -11.63
N LEU A 319 2.23 14.61 -11.67
CA LEU A 319 1.77 13.48 -10.87
C LEU A 319 2.88 12.96 -9.96
N ILE A 320 2.50 12.55 -8.75
CA ILE A 320 3.38 11.81 -7.85
C ILE A 320 3.07 10.33 -7.96
N PHE A 321 4.01 9.57 -8.54
CA PHE A 321 3.94 8.10 -8.61
C PHE A 321 4.56 7.50 -7.36
N ILE A 322 3.83 6.66 -6.63
CA ILE A 322 4.38 5.94 -5.48
C ILE A 322 4.99 4.61 -5.94
N HIS A 323 6.31 4.50 -5.80
CA HIS A 323 6.98 3.22 -5.92
C HIS A 323 6.77 2.41 -4.64
N THR A 324 5.77 1.52 -4.64
CA THR A 324 5.34 0.79 -3.45
C THR A 324 6.29 -0.30 -2.96
N GLY A 325 7.49 -0.40 -3.51
CA GLY A 325 8.48 -1.43 -3.19
C GLY A 325 8.17 -2.77 -3.83
N GLY A 326 8.47 -3.86 -3.15
CA GLY A 326 8.17 -5.21 -3.62
C GLY A 326 9.23 -5.83 -4.54
N LEU A 327 10.39 -5.17 -4.71
CA LEU A 327 11.46 -5.63 -5.61
C LEU A 327 12.00 -7.02 -5.25
N GLN A 328 11.91 -7.44 -3.98
CA GLN A 328 12.24 -8.81 -3.57
C GLN A 328 11.37 -9.87 -4.27
N GLY A 329 10.16 -9.49 -4.71
CA GLY A 329 9.28 -10.36 -5.49
C GLY A 329 9.80 -10.72 -6.89
N ARG A 330 10.73 -9.91 -7.45
CA ARG A 330 11.37 -10.20 -8.76
C ARG A 330 12.12 -11.53 -8.74
N ARG A 331 12.76 -11.88 -7.61
CA ARG A 331 13.47 -13.15 -7.44
C ARG A 331 12.59 -14.37 -7.68
N ALA A 332 11.31 -14.29 -7.40
CA ALA A 332 10.36 -15.37 -7.65
C ALA A 332 10.06 -15.57 -9.15
N MET A 333 10.42 -14.61 -9.99
CA MET A 333 10.22 -14.60 -11.43
C MET A 333 11.51 -14.73 -12.24
N GLY A 334 12.67 -14.88 -11.55
CA GLY A 334 13.97 -14.96 -12.19
C GLY A 334 14.45 -13.64 -12.79
N LEU A 335 13.96 -12.50 -12.27
CA LEU A 335 14.31 -11.13 -12.70
C LEU A 335 15.28 -10.47 -11.74
#